data_ba7856c74df7f82b532daa12d35365ad
#
_entry.id   ba7856c74df7f82b532daa12d35365ad
#
_cell.length_a   1.000
_cell.length_b   1.000
_cell.length_c   1.000
_cell.angle_alpha   90.00
_cell.angle_beta   90.00
_cell.angle_gamma   90.00
#
_symmetry.space_group_name_H-M   'P 1'
#
loop_
_entity.id
_entity.type
_entity.pdbx_description
1 polymer ?
#
loop_
_entity_poly.entity_id
_entity_poly.type
_entity_poly.pdbx_seq_one_letter_code
_entity_poly.pdbx_strand_id
1 'polypeptide(L)'
;MTPEQFLEFARVLPEPLLLVSSEGQLLATNQPVADMLGCRRQELPGRMIFELVTESTNDIVKYLQACSSSRAMVIGSLTLRKNDGQMLVCRSQGAVIQPWSPESSALILLRLENRVVATSNFVLLNEKIDELAKEVQRRKQAEEALWKANQELEIRVEERTTALQETLNELQLTQTQLIQAEKMSSLGQMVAGIAHEINNPVSFIYGNLHHAHKYTQDLLRLVEIYQQVYPSPPPEIQKQVEEIDLDFLIQDIAKLFQSMKVGTERIQEIVKSLRNFSRLDEAELKKVNIHEGIDSTLMILDHRLQASDNYPEIKVIKKYSQLPNVTCYPGQLNQVFMNILANAIDALEASANNDNQKLTKNNPQIQIKTEVIDEKWIEVSIADNGLGINEQLHSKLFDPFFTTKAVGKGSGLGLYISYQIIVEKHSGQLSCFSEPGKGAEFIIKIPVSSV
;
A
#
# COMPACT_ATOMS: atom_id res chain seq x y z
N MET A 1 55.38 22.42 -14.17
CA MET A 1 55.39 23.37 -15.35
C MET A 1 56.77 23.21 -16.02
N THR A 2 56.82 22.81 -17.30
CA THR A 2 58.09 22.73 -18.03
C THR A 2 58.52 24.13 -18.51
N PRO A 3 59.83 24.35 -18.83
CA PRO A 3 60.28 25.62 -19.41
C PRO A 3 59.53 26.01 -20.70
N GLU A 4 59.08 25.05 -21.49
CA GLU A 4 58.32 25.27 -22.71
C GLU A 4 56.91 25.75 -22.39
N GLN A 5 56.23 25.16 -21.44
CA GLN A 5 54.90 25.64 -20.94
C GLN A 5 54.99 27.03 -20.34
N PHE A 6 56.04 27.33 -19.61
CA PHE A 6 56.31 28.70 -19.11
C PHE A 6 56.45 29.68 -20.26
N LEU A 7 57.20 29.37 -21.31
CA LEU A 7 57.42 30.27 -22.45
C LEU A 7 56.13 30.53 -23.22
N GLU A 8 55.25 29.54 -23.38
CA GLU A 8 53.93 29.74 -23.99
C GLU A 8 53.07 30.72 -23.18
N PHE A 9 53.03 30.53 -21.88
CA PHE A 9 52.27 31.42 -20.99
C PHE A 9 52.88 32.83 -20.89
N ALA A 10 54.17 32.91 -20.63
CA ALA A 10 54.86 34.17 -20.39
C ALA A 10 55.10 35.05 -21.66
N ARG A 11 54.87 34.48 -22.87
CA ARG A 11 55.05 35.16 -24.15
C ARG A 11 54.09 36.31 -24.34
N VAL A 12 52.88 36.22 -23.81
CA VAL A 12 51.82 37.23 -23.95
C VAL A 12 51.81 38.26 -22.81
N LEU A 13 52.64 38.05 -21.78
CA LEU A 13 52.62 38.88 -20.58
C LEU A 13 53.62 40.01 -20.76
N PRO A 14 53.23 41.29 -20.50
CA PRO A 14 54.09 42.45 -20.64
C PRO A 14 55.11 42.60 -19.51
N GLU A 15 54.97 41.84 -18.45
CA GLU A 15 55.85 41.96 -17.27
C GLU A 15 57.07 41.07 -17.43
N PRO A 16 58.24 41.55 -16.98
CA PRO A 16 59.48 40.77 -17.01
C PRO A 16 59.43 39.59 -16.04
N LEU A 17 59.42 38.34 -16.60
CA LEU A 17 59.29 37.09 -15.87
C LEU A 17 60.50 36.17 -16.13
N LEU A 18 61.06 35.61 -15.08
CA LEU A 18 62.14 34.63 -15.08
C LEU A 18 61.69 33.34 -14.42
N LEU A 19 61.97 32.19 -15.01
CA LEU A 19 61.89 30.90 -14.38
C LEU A 19 63.29 30.44 -13.95
N VAL A 20 63.49 30.25 -12.65
CA VAL A 20 64.80 29.98 -12.06
C VAL A 20 64.69 28.69 -11.21
N SER A 21 65.74 27.84 -11.23
CA SER A 21 65.89 26.72 -10.31
C SER A 21 66.22 27.24 -8.89
N SER A 22 65.99 26.41 -7.87
CA SER A 22 66.47 26.70 -6.50
C SER A 22 67.93 26.88 -6.38
N GLU A 23 68.72 26.41 -7.36
CA GLU A 23 70.17 26.59 -7.45
C GLU A 23 70.60 27.84 -8.17
N GLY A 24 69.63 28.61 -8.68
CA GLY A 24 69.89 29.87 -9.37
C GLY A 24 70.12 29.83 -10.89
N GLN A 25 69.88 28.64 -11.50
CA GLN A 25 69.98 28.48 -12.94
C GLN A 25 68.76 29.06 -13.63
N LEU A 26 68.93 29.90 -14.62
CA LEU A 26 67.89 30.45 -15.48
C LEU A 26 67.39 29.35 -16.45
N LEU A 27 66.14 28.93 -16.31
CA LEU A 27 65.55 27.89 -17.15
C LEU A 27 64.79 28.50 -18.34
N ALA A 28 64.08 29.61 -18.10
CA ALA A 28 63.39 30.33 -19.17
C ALA A 28 63.15 31.79 -18.78
N THR A 29 63.05 32.65 -19.80
CA THR A 29 62.73 34.10 -19.63
C THR A 29 61.77 34.52 -20.72
N ASN A 30 60.96 35.55 -20.44
CA ASN A 30 60.13 36.15 -21.49
C ASN A 30 60.86 37.33 -22.18
N GLN A 31 60.29 37.88 -23.27
CA GLN A 31 60.88 38.96 -24.04
C GLN A 31 61.13 40.26 -23.23
N PRO A 32 60.20 40.70 -22.35
CA PRO A 32 60.41 41.88 -21.49
C PRO A 32 61.67 41.81 -20.61
N VAL A 33 62.10 40.63 -20.15
CA VAL A 33 63.38 40.50 -19.41
C VAL A 33 64.58 40.73 -20.33
N ALA A 34 64.54 40.18 -21.55
CA ALA A 34 65.60 40.34 -22.52
C ALA A 34 65.76 41.84 -22.92
N ASP A 35 64.59 42.50 -23.13
CA ASP A 35 64.56 43.93 -23.43
C ASP A 35 65.09 44.76 -22.24
N MET A 36 64.78 44.39 -21.01
CA MET A 36 65.25 45.04 -19.79
C MET A 36 66.75 44.90 -19.62
N LEU A 37 67.32 43.77 -19.98
CA LEU A 37 68.79 43.49 -19.89
C LEU A 37 69.57 43.93 -21.10
N GLY A 38 68.90 44.24 -22.21
CA GLY A 38 69.56 44.67 -23.47
C GLY A 38 70.29 43.50 -24.14
N CYS A 39 69.75 42.26 -24.07
CA CYS A 39 70.38 41.10 -24.67
C CYS A 39 69.34 40.27 -25.46
N ARG A 40 69.77 39.21 -26.21
CA ARG A 40 68.82 38.35 -26.89
C ARG A 40 68.25 37.30 -25.93
N ARG A 41 66.98 37.07 -26.02
CA ARG A 41 66.27 36.08 -25.13
C ARG A 41 66.93 34.70 -25.12
N GLN A 42 67.44 34.26 -26.25
CA GLN A 42 68.12 32.97 -26.41
C GLN A 42 69.43 32.81 -25.66
N GLU A 43 70.03 33.92 -25.24
CA GLU A 43 71.33 34.00 -24.54
C GLU A 43 71.19 33.83 -23.01
N LEU A 44 69.96 33.83 -22.48
CA LEU A 44 69.70 33.86 -21.06
C LEU A 44 69.49 32.47 -20.43
N PRO A 45 68.78 31.53 -21.08
CA PRO A 45 68.60 30.16 -20.50
C PRO A 45 69.92 29.46 -20.33
N GLY A 46 70.09 28.74 -19.18
CA GLY A 46 71.31 28.07 -18.82
C GLY A 46 72.34 28.91 -18.03
N ARG A 47 72.24 30.22 -18.04
CA ARG A 47 73.11 31.10 -17.24
C ARG A 47 72.65 31.06 -15.77
N MET A 48 73.60 31.50 -14.90
CA MET A 48 73.30 31.64 -13.49
C MET A 48 72.77 33.03 -13.21
N ILE A 49 71.73 33.21 -12.37
CA ILE A 49 71.16 34.49 -12.00
C ILE A 49 72.24 35.40 -11.37
N PHE A 50 73.23 34.82 -10.71
CA PHE A 50 74.36 35.55 -10.08
C PHE A 50 75.17 36.27 -11.09
N GLU A 51 75.18 35.90 -12.36
CA GLU A 51 75.88 36.58 -13.42
C GLU A 51 75.19 37.89 -13.88
N LEU A 52 73.84 37.93 -13.65
CA LEU A 52 72.99 39.02 -14.10
C LEU A 52 72.72 40.07 -13.00
N VAL A 53 73.08 39.79 -11.76
CA VAL A 53 72.82 40.68 -10.62
C VAL A 53 74.11 41.08 -9.95
N THR A 54 74.03 42.14 -9.14
CA THR A 54 75.21 42.70 -8.44
C THR A 54 75.28 42.29 -6.98
N GLU A 55 74.22 41.77 -6.43
CA GLU A 55 74.14 41.27 -5.07
C GLU A 55 75.06 40.08 -4.83
N SER A 56 75.44 39.86 -3.58
CA SER A 56 76.31 38.72 -3.25
C SER A 56 75.61 37.42 -3.54
N THR A 57 76.36 36.38 -3.96
CA THR A 57 75.83 35.03 -4.22
C THR A 57 75.07 34.49 -3.01
N ASN A 58 75.52 34.77 -1.79
CA ASN A 58 74.89 34.31 -0.55
C ASN A 58 73.48 34.96 -0.32
N ASP A 59 73.35 36.27 -0.69
CA ASP A 59 72.06 36.98 -0.54
C ASP A 59 71.03 36.46 -1.55
N ILE A 60 71.47 36.20 -2.78
CA ILE A 60 70.62 35.63 -3.82
C ILE A 60 70.17 34.18 -3.44
N VAL A 61 71.07 33.31 -2.94
CA VAL A 61 70.75 32.01 -2.49
C VAL A 61 69.73 32.02 -1.36
N LYS A 62 69.90 32.91 -0.36
CA LYS A 62 68.87 33.06 0.70
C LYS A 62 67.54 33.51 0.15
N TYR A 63 67.52 34.44 -0.79
CA TYR A 63 66.32 34.91 -1.44
C TYR A 63 65.61 33.77 -2.21
N LEU A 64 66.31 32.99 -3.01
CA LEU A 64 65.80 31.88 -3.75
C LEU A 64 65.30 30.75 -2.80
N GLN A 65 66.00 30.49 -1.70
CA GLN A 65 65.55 29.58 -0.67
C GLN A 65 64.21 30.02 -0.02
N ALA A 66 64.11 31.32 0.30
CA ALA A 66 62.85 31.87 0.80
C ALA A 66 61.72 31.73 -0.23
N CYS A 67 61.98 31.97 -1.50
CA CYS A 67 61.01 31.79 -2.58
C CYS A 67 60.62 30.32 -2.78
N SER A 68 61.58 29.38 -2.64
CA SER A 68 61.34 27.94 -2.82
C SER A 68 60.48 27.33 -1.70
N SER A 69 60.49 27.93 -0.53
CA SER A 69 59.73 27.51 0.66
C SER A 69 58.34 28.12 0.77
N SER A 70 58.03 29.10 -0.08
CA SER A 70 56.81 29.89 0.02
C SER A 70 55.98 29.84 -1.25
N ARG A 71 54.72 29.51 -1.10
CA ARG A 71 53.72 29.69 -2.18
C ARG A 71 53.20 31.11 -2.29
N ALA A 72 53.41 31.93 -1.25
CA ALA A 72 53.15 33.38 -1.31
C ALA A 72 54.35 34.08 -1.94
N MET A 73 54.11 35.19 -2.64
CA MET A 73 55.15 35.96 -3.28
C MET A 73 56.12 36.56 -2.25
N VAL A 74 57.38 36.17 -2.32
CA VAL A 74 58.47 36.75 -1.51
C VAL A 74 59.02 37.95 -2.22
N ILE A 75 58.99 39.10 -1.55
CA ILE A 75 59.46 40.34 -2.10
C ILE A 75 60.94 40.48 -1.84
N GLY A 76 61.70 40.83 -2.87
CA GLY A 76 63.14 41.18 -2.82
C GLY A 76 63.46 42.36 -3.64
N SER A 77 64.72 42.73 -3.64
CA SER A 77 65.28 43.74 -4.53
C SER A 77 66.52 43.14 -5.23
N LEU A 78 66.53 43.24 -6.54
CA LEU A 78 67.64 42.77 -7.36
C LEU A 78 68.14 43.91 -8.22
N THR A 79 69.47 44.15 -8.25
CA THR A 79 70.10 45.10 -9.13
C THR A 79 70.65 44.38 -10.33
N LEU A 80 69.98 44.52 -11.45
CA LEU A 80 70.35 43.84 -12.69
C LEU A 80 71.47 44.64 -13.39
N ARG A 81 72.43 43.90 -13.98
CA ARG A 81 73.47 44.43 -14.82
C ARG A 81 73.06 44.29 -16.29
N LYS A 82 72.79 45.38 -16.94
CA LYS A 82 72.50 45.41 -18.38
C LYS A 82 73.78 45.14 -19.21
N ASN A 83 73.56 44.71 -20.45
CA ASN A 83 74.66 44.46 -21.38
C ASN A 83 75.52 45.71 -21.75
N ASP A 84 74.91 46.88 -21.62
CA ASP A 84 75.58 48.15 -21.80
C ASP A 84 76.36 48.68 -20.55
N GLY A 85 76.39 47.87 -19.48
CA GLY A 85 77.03 48.17 -18.21
C GLY A 85 76.20 49.02 -17.24
N GLN A 86 74.98 49.46 -17.61
CA GLN A 86 74.09 50.18 -16.69
C GLN A 86 73.53 49.24 -15.61
N MET A 87 73.29 49.81 -14.42
CA MET A 87 72.65 49.09 -13.31
C MET A 87 71.20 49.49 -13.24
N LEU A 88 70.33 48.49 -13.12
CA LEU A 88 68.88 48.66 -13.02
C LEU A 88 68.38 48.05 -11.70
N VAL A 89 67.93 48.87 -10.78
CA VAL A 89 67.33 48.40 -9.51
C VAL A 89 65.89 48.00 -9.77
N CYS A 90 65.66 46.73 -9.57
CA CYS A 90 64.32 46.12 -9.72
C CYS A 90 63.79 45.62 -8.40
N ARG A 91 62.49 45.81 -8.18
CA ARG A 91 61.74 45.04 -7.19
C ARG A 91 61.59 43.65 -7.77
N SER A 92 61.99 42.65 -7.02
CA SER A 92 61.82 41.26 -7.38
C SER A 92 60.71 40.64 -6.54
N GLN A 93 59.90 39.85 -7.15
CA GLN A 93 58.84 39.05 -6.47
C GLN A 93 59.00 37.63 -6.93
N GLY A 94 59.21 36.68 -5.95
CA GLY A 94 59.44 35.30 -6.27
C GLY A 94 58.48 34.38 -5.53
N ALA A 95 58.00 33.35 -6.23
CA ALA A 95 57.22 32.30 -5.60
C ALA A 95 57.57 30.94 -6.23
N VAL A 96 57.43 29.86 -5.44
CA VAL A 96 57.62 28.49 -5.94
C VAL A 96 56.43 28.13 -6.82
N ILE A 97 56.71 27.66 -8.03
CA ILE A 97 55.72 27.08 -8.93
C ILE A 97 55.68 25.55 -8.79
N GLN A 98 56.85 24.95 -8.63
CA GLN A 98 57.00 23.52 -8.42
C GLN A 98 57.91 23.32 -7.21
N PRO A 99 57.41 22.72 -6.12
CA PRO A 99 58.24 22.45 -4.94
C PRO A 99 59.32 21.42 -5.26
N TRP A 100 60.35 21.39 -4.47
CA TRP A 100 61.44 20.42 -4.56
C TRP A 100 60.91 18.99 -4.44
N SER A 101 61.44 18.09 -5.23
CA SER A 101 61.20 16.63 -5.13
C SER A 101 62.57 15.88 -5.28
N PRO A 102 62.65 14.62 -4.87
CA PRO A 102 63.86 13.81 -5.00
C PRO A 102 64.41 13.73 -6.45
N GLU A 103 63.55 13.96 -7.44
CA GLU A 103 63.88 13.84 -8.86
C GLU A 103 64.03 15.21 -9.56
N SER A 104 63.67 16.30 -8.91
CA SER A 104 63.73 17.64 -9.57
C SER A 104 63.97 18.78 -8.57
N SER A 105 64.78 19.78 -8.96
CA SER A 105 64.99 21.02 -8.23
C SER A 105 63.70 21.84 -8.21
N ALA A 106 63.48 22.61 -7.13
CA ALA A 106 62.33 23.51 -7.05
C ALA A 106 62.40 24.58 -8.17
N LEU A 107 61.22 24.84 -8.77
CA LEU A 107 61.10 25.88 -9.80
C LEU A 107 60.47 27.16 -9.19
N ILE A 108 61.14 28.29 -9.37
CA ILE A 108 60.79 29.57 -8.82
C ILE A 108 60.47 30.52 -9.98
N LEU A 109 59.30 31.15 -9.92
CA LEU A 109 58.94 32.26 -10.79
C LEU A 109 59.41 33.55 -10.14
N LEU A 110 60.23 34.27 -10.83
CA LEU A 110 60.62 35.67 -10.44
C LEU A 110 59.98 36.63 -11.41
N ARG A 111 59.31 37.64 -10.86
CA ARG A 111 58.80 38.80 -11.56
C ARG A 111 59.65 39.96 -11.18
N LEU A 112 60.09 40.71 -12.18
CA LEU A 112 60.90 41.91 -12.00
C LEU A 112 60.10 43.16 -12.33
N GLU A 113 60.14 44.16 -11.46
CA GLU A 113 59.47 45.42 -11.66
C GLU A 113 60.51 46.52 -11.55
N ASN A 114 60.58 47.42 -12.59
CA ASN A 114 61.39 48.62 -12.47
C ASN A 114 60.78 49.51 -11.36
N ARG A 115 61.59 49.94 -10.37
CA ARG A 115 61.12 50.61 -9.15
C ARG A 115 60.35 51.93 -9.43
N VAL A 116 60.33 52.38 -10.64
CA VAL A 116 59.68 53.65 -11.03
C VAL A 116 58.18 53.50 -11.38
N VAL A 117 57.66 52.30 -11.66
CA VAL A 117 56.34 52.18 -12.27
C VAL A 117 55.35 51.30 -11.44
N ALA A 118 55.78 50.61 -10.38
CA ALA A 118 55.09 49.32 -9.99
C ALA A 118 54.22 49.34 -8.73
N THR A 119 53.97 50.41 -8.05
CA THR A 119 53.40 50.33 -6.69
C THR A 119 51.86 50.26 -6.60
N SER A 120 51.10 50.57 -7.62
CA SER A 120 49.67 50.73 -7.51
C SER A 120 48.86 49.45 -7.98
N ASN A 121 49.29 48.83 -9.08
CA ASN A 121 48.47 47.74 -9.68
C ASN A 121 48.57 46.39 -8.97
N PHE A 122 49.69 46.12 -8.29
CA PHE A 122 49.91 44.82 -7.68
C PHE A 122 49.14 44.63 -6.35
N VAL A 123 49.03 45.71 -5.58
CA VAL A 123 48.20 45.71 -4.34
C VAL A 123 46.75 45.43 -4.70
N LEU A 124 46.22 46.06 -5.71
CA LEU A 124 44.84 45.88 -6.17
C LEU A 124 44.57 44.47 -6.67
N LEU A 125 45.52 43.85 -7.37
CA LEU A 125 45.38 42.48 -7.88
C LEU A 125 45.36 41.45 -6.74
N ASN A 126 46.25 41.63 -5.72
CA ASN A 126 46.24 40.76 -4.54
C ASN A 126 44.97 40.90 -3.72
N GLU A 127 44.46 42.13 -3.54
CA GLU A 127 43.16 42.32 -2.88
C GLU A 127 42.03 41.59 -3.62
N LYS A 128 42.02 41.65 -4.96
CA LYS A 128 41.04 40.93 -5.77
C LYS A 128 41.18 39.41 -5.71
N ILE A 129 42.38 38.86 -5.65
CA ILE A 129 42.63 37.41 -5.47
C ILE A 129 42.13 36.97 -4.11
N ASP A 130 42.38 37.72 -3.05
CA ASP A 130 41.91 37.42 -1.70
C ASP A 130 40.38 37.50 -1.61
N GLU A 131 39.76 38.48 -2.26
CA GLU A 131 38.31 38.61 -2.33
C GLU A 131 37.67 37.40 -3.05
N LEU A 132 38.22 37.04 -4.21
CA LEU A 132 37.77 35.88 -4.99
C LEU A 132 37.97 34.56 -4.23
N ALA A 133 39.10 34.40 -3.53
CA ALA A 133 39.34 33.21 -2.71
C ALA A 133 38.28 33.06 -1.58
N LYS A 134 37.96 34.17 -0.92
CA LYS A 134 36.89 34.19 0.11
C LYS A 134 35.52 33.87 -0.49
N GLU A 135 35.22 34.42 -1.67
CA GLU A 135 33.96 34.16 -2.36
C GLU A 135 33.84 32.70 -2.80
N VAL A 136 34.89 32.09 -3.35
CA VAL A 136 34.95 30.66 -3.72
C VAL A 136 34.74 29.80 -2.48
N GLN A 137 35.40 30.16 -1.36
CA GLN A 137 35.22 29.42 -0.11
C GLN A 137 33.79 29.48 0.42
N ARG A 138 33.16 30.68 0.35
CA ARG A 138 31.75 30.86 0.74
C ARG A 138 30.78 30.03 -0.14
N ARG A 139 31.01 30.09 -1.46
CA ARG A 139 30.20 29.29 -2.41
C ARG A 139 30.32 27.80 -2.13
N LYS A 140 31.53 27.30 -1.92
CA LYS A 140 31.76 25.90 -1.60
C LYS A 140 31.06 25.47 -0.31
N GLN A 141 31.12 26.30 0.74
CA GLN A 141 30.39 26.04 2.00
C GLN A 141 28.88 26.06 1.80
N ALA A 142 28.36 27.00 0.99
CA ALA A 142 26.94 27.08 0.68
C ALA A 142 26.46 25.85 -0.13
N GLU A 143 27.26 25.41 -1.11
CA GLU A 143 26.98 24.20 -1.91
C GLU A 143 26.95 22.92 -1.03
N GLU A 144 27.94 22.80 -0.12
CA GLU A 144 27.98 21.68 0.82
C GLU A 144 26.77 21.69 1.78
N ALA A 145 26.40 22.87 2.28
CA ALA A 145 25.22 23.04 3.13
C ALA A 145 23.91 22.71 2.38
N LEU A 146 23.79 23.18 1.14
CA LEU A 146 22.64 22.91 0.27
C LEU A 146 22.53 21.41 -0.03
N TRP A 147 23.65 20.77 -0.35
CA TRP A 147 23.67 19.33 -0.62
C TRP A 147 23.20 18.51 0.59
N LYS A 148 23.71 18.86 1.81
CA LYS A 148 23.26 18.21 3.06
C LYS A 148 21.78 18.46 3.33
N ALA A 149 21.32 19.70 3.12
CA ALA A 149 19.90 20.04 3.31
C ALA A 149 18.99 19.29 2.32
N ASN A 150 19.41 19.12 1.07
CA ASN A 150 18.67 18.34 0.08
C ASN A 150 18.60 16.86 0.45
N GLN A 151 19.71 16.26 0.89
CA GLN A 151 19.69 14.86 1.36
C GLN A 151 18.74 14.66 2.54
N GLU A 152 18.79 15.56 3.53
CA GLU A 152 17.89 15.49 4.69
C GLU A 152 16.43 15.68 4.27
N LEU A 153 16.19 16.57 3.29
CA LEU A 153 14.84 16.77 2.76
C LEU A 153 14.32 15.54 2.01
N GLU A 154 15.16 14.91 1.17
CA GLU A 154 14.79 13.66 0.46
C GLU A 154 14.38 12.55 1.45
N ILE A 155 15.20 12.31 2.48
CA ILE A 155 14.87 11.31 3.53
C ILE A 155 13.54 11.67 4.21
N ARG A 156 13.36 12.94 4.59
CA ARG A 156 12.13 13.40 5.26
C ARG A 156 10.89 13.30 4.36
N VAL A 157 11.05 13.54 3.06
CA VAL A 157 9.97 13.36 2.06
C VAL A 157 9.61 11.89 1.94
N GLU A 158 10.59 10.98 1.86
CA GLU A 158 10.35 9.54 1.79
C GLU A 158 9.64 9.02 3.06
N GLU A 159 10.12 9.39 4.25
CA GLU A 159 9.47 9.04 5.52
C GLU A 159 8.02 9.55 5.60
N ARG A 160 7.81 10.82 5.20
CA ARG A 160 6.47 11.42 5.22
C ARG A 160 5.54 10.78 4.19
N THR A 161 6.06 10.45 3.02
CA THR A 161 5.27 9.80 1.97
C THR A 161 4.83 8.40 2.40
N THR A 162 5.74 7.63 3.01
CA THR A 162 5.43 6.31 3.56
C THR A 162 4.38 6.40 4.67
N ALA A 163 4.58 7.26 5.66
CA ALA A 163 3.64 7.47 6.75
C ALA A 163 2.25 7.95 6.26
N LEU A 164 2.23 8.83 5.25
CA LEU A 164 0.98 9.30 4.65
C LEU A 164 0.25 8.16 3.93
N GLN A 165 0.98 7.32 3.18
CA GLN A 165 0.40 6.17 2.50
C GLN A 165 -0.20 5.16 3.48
N GLU A 166 0.48 4.87 4.58
CA GLU A 166 -0.02 4.01 5.66
C GLU A 166 -1.31 4.59 6.27
N THR A 167 -1.30 5.88 6.59
CA THR A 167 -2.48 6.58 7.16
C THR A 167 -3.66 6.59 6.17
N LEU A 168 -3.41 6.79 4.87
CA LEU A 168 -4.44 6.73 3.84
C LEU A 168 -5.06 5.32 3.73
N ASN A 169 -4.24 4.28 3.77
CA ASN A 169 -4.71 2.90 3.73
C ASN A 169 -5.58 2.58 4.98
N GLU A 170 -5.15 2.99 6.16
CA GLU A 170 -5.90 2.82 7.41
C GLU A 170 -7.24 3.59 7.37
N LEU A 171 -7.22 4.83 6.88
CA LEU A 171 -8.43 5.64 6.73
C LEU A 171 -9.42 5.00 5.75
N GLN A 172 -8.96 4.53 4.59
CA GLN A 172 -9.81 3.83 3.61
C GLN A 172 -10.43 2.56 4.19
N LEU A 173 -9.64 1.79 4.94
CA LEU A 173 -10.11 0.59 5.62
C LEU A 173 -11.21 0.94 6.63
N THR A 174 -10.94 1.91 7.51
CA THR A 174 -11.90 2.36 8.53
C THR A 174 -13.18 2.91 7.90
N GLN A 175 -13.06 3.73 6.87
CA GLN A 175 -14.21 4.27 6.15
C GLN A 175 -15.08 3.15 5.54
N THR A 176 -14.46 2.14 4.95
CA THR A 176 -15.20 1.03 4.34
C THR A 176 -15.86 0.15 5.40
N GLN A 177 -15.20 -0.07 6.55
CA GLN A 177 -15.81 -0.77 7.69
C GLN A 177 -17.03 -0.01 8.22
N LEU A 178 -16.95 1.31 8.36
CA LEU A 178 -18.07 2.16 8.79
C LEU A 178 -19.24 2.08 7.81
N ILE A 179 -18.98 2.20 6.50
CA ILE A 179 -20.03 2.09 5.48
C ILE A 179 -20.70 0.70 5.52
N GLN A 180 -19.93 -0.35 5.72
CA GLN A 180 -20.47 -1.70 5.81
C GLN A 180 -21.28 -1.89 7.09
N ALA A 181 -20.80 -1.39 8.22
CA ALA A 181 -21.52 -1.42 9.49
C ALA A 181 -22.83 -0.62 9.38
N GLU A 182 -22.80 0.59 8.80
CA GLU A 182 -23.98 1.42 8.57
C GLU A 182 -25.01 0.73 7.67
N LYS A 183 -24.56 0.11 6.55
CA LYS A 183 -25.46 -0.66 5.68
C LYS A 183 -26.08 -1.85 6.41
N MET A 184 -25.32 -2.54 7.24
CA MET A 184 -25.82 -3.67 8.04
C MET A 184 -26.79 -3.19 9.11
N SER A 185 -26.47 -2.12 9.82
CA SER A 185 -27.36 -1.51 10.82
C SER A 185 -28.68 -1.04 10.20
N SER A 186 -28.60 -0.28 9.10
CA SER A 186 -29.78 0.20 8.37
C SER A 186 -30.64 -0.98 7.86
N LEU A 187 -30.01 -2.03 7.31
CA LEU A 187 -30.70 -3.23 6.91
C LEU A 187 -31.36 -3.91 8.12
N GLY A 188 -30.66 -4.00 9.25
CA GLY A 188 -31.17 -4.54 10.49
C GLY A 188 -32.42 -3.82 10.98
N GLN A 189 -32.38 -2.50 11.10
CA GLN A 189 -33.52 -1.71 11.54
C GLN A 189 -34.73 -1.81 10.60
N MET A 190 -34.48 -1.73 9.28
CA MET A 190 -35.52 -1.89 8.28
C MET A 190 -36.19 -3.27 8.34
N VAL A 191 -35.40 -4.32 8.45
CA VAL A 191 -35.86 -5.71 8.55
C VAL A 191 -36.63 -5.92 9.85
N ALA A 192 -36.20 -5.36 10.98
CA ALA A 192 -36.95 -5.45 12.24
C ALA A 192 -38.34 -4.79 12.16
N GLY A 193 -38.42 -3.61 11.55
CA GLY A 193 -39.70 -2.91 11.32
C GLY A 193 -40.64 -3.73 10.42
N ILE A 194 -40.14 -4.17 9.26
CA ILE A 194 -40.90 -4.98 8.31
C ILE A 194 -41.33 -6.31 8.96
N ALA A 195 -40.46 -6.96 9.72
CA ALA A 195 -40.78 -8.20 10.41
C ALA A 195 -41.95 -8.03 11.40
N HIS A 196 -41.98 -6.90 12.12
CA HIS A 196 -43.09 -6.61 13.02
C HIS A 196 -44.40 -6.35 12.28
N GLU A 197 -44.34 -5.59 11.19
CA GLU A 197 -45.51 -5.27 10.37
C GLU A 197 -46.06 -6.49 9.62
N ILE A 198 -45.20 -7.45 9.19
CA ILE A 198 -45.63 -8.69 8.55
C ILE A 198 -46.17 -9.69 9.60
N ASN A 199 -45.56 -9.78 10.77
CA ASN A 199 -46.03 -10.72 11.82
C ASN A 199 -47.46 -10.42 12.27
N ASN A 200 -47.88 -9.15 12.29
CA ASN A 200 -49.19 -8.78 12.71
C ASN A 200 -50.31 -9.43 11.84
N PRO A 201 -50.38 -9.17 10.51
CA PRO A 201 -51.41 -9.79 9.67
C PRO A 201 -51.27 -11.32 9.60
N VAL A 202 -50.04 -11.86 9.59
CA VAL A 202 -49.79 -13.29 9.55
C VAL A 202 -50.32 -13.97 10.81
N SER A 203 -50.13 -13.38 11.98
CA SER A 203 -50.67 -13.89 13.23
C SER A 203 -52.20 -13.89 13.24
N PHE A 204 -52.83 -12.87 12.67
CA PHE A 204 -54.31 -12.83 12.51
C PHE A 204 -54.79 -13.91 11.53
N ILE A 205 -54.08 -14.10 10.40
CA ILE A 205 -54.44 -15.14 9.43
C ILE A 205 -54.32 -16.52 10.09
N TYR A 206 -53.20 -16.80 10.76
CA TYR A 206 -52.95 -18.10 11.44
C TYR A 206 -54.00 -18.39 12.51
N GLY A 207 -54.32 -17.39 13.37
CA GLY A 207 -55.35 -17.54 14.39
C GLY A 207 -56.76 -17.80 13.80
N ASN A 208 -57.13 -17.01 12.77
CA ASN A 208 -58.43 -17.16 12.11
C ASN A 208 -58.55 -18.46 11.33
N LEU A 209 -57.44 -18.94 10.74
CA LEU A 209 -57.37 -20.20 10.02
C LEU A 209 -57.73 -21.38 10.93
N HIS A 210 -57.25 -21.40 12.16
CA HIS A 210 -57.58 -22.41 13.15
C HIS A 210 -59.09 -22.44 13.45
N HIS A 211 -59.69 -21.27 13.66
CA HIS A 211 -61.09 -21.16 13.93
C HIS A 211 -61.96 -21.53 12.71
N ALA A 212 -61.58 -21.05 11.52
CA ALA A 212 -62.28 -21.38 10.27
C ALA A 212 -62.22 -22.88 9.97
N HIS A 213 -61.07 -23.52 10.18
CA HIS A 213 -60.91 -24.96 10.04
C HIS A 213 -61.86 -25.73 10.98
N LYS A 214 -61.93 -25.35 12.27
CA LYS A 214 -62.80 -25.96 13.24
C LYS A 214 -64.28 -25.78 12.86
N TYR A 215 -64.71 -24.57 12.49
CA TYR A 215 -66.09 -24.32 12.09
C TYR A 215 -66.47 -25.11 10.84
N THR A 216 -65.54 -25.24 9.89
CA THR A 216 -65.76 -26.06 8.68
C THR A 216 -65.90 -27.54 9.05
N GLN A 217 -65.05 -28.06 9.94
CA GLN A 217 -65.17 -29.45 10.43
C GLN A 217 -66.50 -29.69 11.12
N ASP A 218 -66.97 -28.78 11.95
CA ASP A 218 -68.29 -28.88 12.64
C ASP A 218 -69.43 -28.89 11.62
N LEU A 219 -69.37 -28.06 10.55
CA LEU A 219 -70.34 -28.09 9.47
C LEU A 219 -70.30 -29.37 8.63
N LEU A 220 -69.10 -29.84 8.28
CA LEU A 220 -68.95 -31.08 7.53
C LEU A 220 -69.50 -32.27 8.32
N ARG A 221 -69.26 -32.30 9.63
CA ARG A 221 -69.84 -33.36 10.51
C ARG A 221 -71.35 -33.26 10.54
N LEU A 222 -71.94 -32.07 10.53
CA LEU A 222 -73.39 -31.95 10.44
C LEU A 222 -73.96 -32.48 9.12
N VAL A 223 -73.23 -32.21 7.99
CA VAL A 223 -73.56 -32.74 6.68
C VAL A 223 -73.51 -34.27 6.64
N GLU A 224 -72.45 -34.85 7.21
CA GLU A 224 -72.31 -36.31 7.33
C GLU A 224 -73.45 -36.94 8.12
N ILE A 225 -73.82 -36.35 9.28
CA ILE A 225 -74.95 -36.82 10.08
C ILE A 225 -76.26 -36.69 9.26
N TYR A 226 -76.44 -35.60 8.54
CA TYR A 226 -77.64 -35.41 7.70
C TYR A 226 -77.69 -36.47 6.59
N GLN A 227 -76.63 -36.77 5.90
CA GLN A 227 -76.52 -37.84 4.89
C GLN A 227 -76.84 -39.24 5.48
N GLN A 228 -76.36 -39.47 6.70
CA GLN A 228 -76.67 -40.76 7.41
C GLN A 228 -78.15 -40.88 7.77
N VAL A 229 -78.76 -39.79 8.21
CA VAL A 229 -80.21 -39.83 8.65
C VAL A 229 -81.17 -39.83 7.46
N TYR A 230 -80.72 -39.11 6.35
CA TYR A 230 -81.53 -38.99 5.12
C TYR A 230 -80.76 -39.55 3.91
N PRO A 231 -80.68 -40.89 3.77
CA PRO A 231 -79.95 -41.55 2.69
C PRO A 231 -80.59 -41.36 1.30
N SER A 232 -81.83 -40.91 1.21
CA SER A 232 -82.51 -40.56 -0.04
C SER A 232 -83.11 -39.17 0.11
N PRO A 233 -82.32 -38.14 -0.12
CA PRO A 233 -82.77 -36.76 0.01
C PRO A 233 -83.75 -36.34 -1.12
N PRO A 234 -84.57 -35.33 -0.93
CA PRO A 234 -85.40 -34.74 -1.98
C PRO A 234 -84.62 -34.39 -3.25
N PRO A 235 -85.28 -34.51 -4.44
CA PRO A 235 -84.57 -34.26 -5.72
C PRO A 235 -83.81 -32.94 -5.81
N GLU A 236 -84.36 -31.92 -5.16
CA GLU A 236 -83.70 -30.55 -5.09
C GLU A 236 -82.34 -30.59 -4.34
N ILE A 237 -82.28 -31.33 -3.26
CA ILE A 237 -81.06 -31.49 -2.48
C ILE A 237 -80.12 -32.43 -3.21
N GLN A 238 -80.55 -33.48 -3.83
CA GLN A 238 -79.73 -34.41 -4.58
C GLN A 238 -79.06 -33.65 -5.79
N LYS A 239 -79.82 -32.87 -6.51
CA LYS A 239 -79.30 -32.05 -7.59
C LYS A 239 -78.23 -31.09 -7.09
N GLN A 240 -78.42 -30.41 -5.98
CA GLN A 240 -77.48 -29.48 -5.40
C GLN A 240 -76.19 -30.17 -4.94
N VAL A 241 -76.28 -31.35 -4.34
CA VAL A 241 -75.12 -32.18 -3.92
C VAL A 241 -74.30 -32.63 -5.13
N GLU A 242 -74.91 -32.98 -6.24
CA GLU A 242 -74.26 -33.33 -7.50
C GLU A 242 -73.64 -32.11 -8.16
N GLU A 243 -74.32 -30.96 -8.20
CA GLU A 243 -73.83 -29.70 -8.79
C GLU A 243 -72.53 -29.19 -8.08
N ILE A 244 -72.43 -29.32 -6.77
CA ILE A 244 -71.24 -28.87 -6.00
C ILE A 244 -70.16 -29.93 -5.88
N ASP A 245 -70.37 -31.14 -6.38
CA ASP A 245 -69.49 -32.31 -6.15
C ASP A 245 -69.05 -32.39 -4.66
N LEU A 246 -70.04 -32.66 -3.79
CA LEU A 246 -69.87 -32.56 -2.36
C LEU A 246 -68.72 -33.45 -1.85
N ASP A 247 -68.53 -34.64 -2.40
CA ASP A 247 -67.45 -35.55 -1.99
C ASP A 247 -66.07 -35.00 -2.33
N PHE A 248 -65.91 -34.38 -3.49
CA PHE A 248 -64.70 -33.68 -3.84
C PHE A 248 -64.46 -32.49 -2.90
N LEU A 249 -65.49 -31.67 -2.69
CA LEU A 249 -65.40 -30.45 -1.87
C LEU A 249 -64.99 -30.79 -0.41
N ILE A 250 -65.53 -31.88 0.19
CA ILE A 250 -65.15 -32.34 1.53
C ILE A 250 -63.66 -32.66 1.58
N GLN A 251 -63.11 -33.36 0.57
CA GLN A 251 -61.71 -33.72 0.51
C GLN A 251 -60.78 -32.54 0.24
N ASP A 252 -61.23 -31.62 -0.63
CA ASP A 252 -60.42 -30.51 -1.08
C ASP A 252 -60.29 -29.39 0.00
N ILE A 253 -61.39 -29.12 0.73
CA ILE A 253 -61.35 -28.17 1.85
C ILE A 253 -60.26 -28.52 2.87
N ALA A 254 -60.07 -29.77 3.20
CA ALA A 254 -59.04 -30.22 4.13
C ALA A 254 -57.62 -29.90 3.60
N LYS A 255 -57.40 -30.15 2.30
CA LYS A 255 -56.13 -29.83 1.62
C LYS A 255 -55.90 -28.32 1.55
N LEU A 256 -56.93 -27.53 1.28
CA LEU A 256 -56.82 -26.05 1.27
C LEU A 256 -56.40 -25.51 2.63
N PHE A 257 -57.04 -25.94 3.73
CA PHE A 257 -56.64 -25.52 5.07
C PHE A 257 -55.22 -25.94 5.42
N GLN A 258 -54.79 -27.12 5.03
CA GLN A 258 -53.43 -27.62 5.23
C GLN A 258 -52.42 -26.75 4.43
N SER A 259 -52.71 -26.45 3.17
CA SER A 259 -51.87 -25.58 2.33
C SER A 259 -51.74 -24.19 2.89
N MET A 260 -52.87 -23.56 3.31
CA MET A 260 -52.85 -22.22 3.94
C MET A 260 -52.08 -22.22 5.27
N LYS A 261 -52.20 -23.27 6.07
CA LYS A 261 -51.45 -23.43 7.32
C LYS A 261 -49.95 -23.50 7.07
N VAL A 262 -49.52 -24.37 6.16
CA VAL A 262 -48.08 -24.50 5.77
C VAL A 262 -47.54 -23.19 5.22
N GLY A 263 -48.30 -22.47 4.37
CA GLY A 263 -47.91 -21.18 3.84
C GLY A 263 -47.72 -20.14 4.93
N THR A 264 -48.65 -20.12 5.91
CA THR A 264 -48.58 -19.15 7.02
C THR A 264 -47.42 -19.45 7.98
N GLU A 265 -47.19 -20.72 8.29
CA GLU A 265 -46.04 -21.17 9.10
C GLU A 265 -44.71 -20.81 8.41
N ARG A 266 -44.62 -21.02 7.09
CA ARG A 266 -43.42 -20.62 6.30
C ARG A 266 -43.16 -19.11 6.37
N ILE A 267 -44.22 -18.28 6.29
CA ILE A 267 -44.04 -16.79 6.43
C ILE A 267 -43.55 -16.47 7.83
N GLN A 268 -44.07 -17.09 8.89
CA GLN A 268 -43.60 -16.90 10.27
C GLN A 268 -42.15 -17.28 10.45
N GLU A 269 -41.70 -18.39 9.84
CA GLU A 269 -40.29 -18.81 9.86
C GLU A 269 -39.39 -17.80 9.15
N ILE A 270 -39.81 -17.30 7.98
CA ILE A 270 -39.06 -16.26 7.23
C ILE A 270 -38.91 -15.00 8.09
N VAL A 271 -40.00 -14.53 8.70
CA VAL A 271 -39.99 -13.32 9.54
C VAL A 271 -39.14 -13.51 10.80
N LYS A 272 -39.19 -14.68 11.43
CA LYS A 272 -38.34 -15.02 12.57
C LYS A 272 -36.86 -15.01 12.19
N SER A 273 -36.49 -15.56 11.05
CA SER A 273 -35.11 -15.60 10.56
C SER A 273 -34.60 -14.23 10.17
N LEU A 274 -35.44 -13.40 9.52
CA LEU A 274 -35.13 -12.00 9.23
C LEU A 274 -34.89 -11.22 10.52
N ARG A 275 -35.71 -11.43 11.55
CA ARG A 275 -35.54 -10.78 12.86
C ARG A 275 -34.25 -11.22 13.57
N ASN A 276 -33.92 -12.52 13.51
CA ASN A 276 -32.68 -13.03 14.10
C ASN A 276 -31.45 -12.48 13.39
N PHE A 277 -31.53 -12.31 12.07
CA PHE A 277 -30.46 -11.66 11.29
C PHE A 277 -30.37 -10.17 11.58
N SER A 278 -31.50 -9.47 11.76
CA SER A 278 -31.58 -8.02 12.03
C SER A 278 -30.96 -7.58 13.36
N ARG A 279 -30.76 -8.49 14.31
CA ARG A 279 -30.09 -8.21 15.61
C ARG A 279 -28.59 -7.97 15.48
N LEU A 280 -28.13 -7.54 14.31
CA LEU A 280 -26.74 -7.20 14.02
C LEU A 280 -26.17 -6.06 14.91
N ASP A 281 -27.06 -5.19 15.43
CA ASP A 281 -26.66 -4.04 16.26
C ASP A 281 -26.49 -4.40 17.76
N GLU A 282 -26.83 -5.60 18.17
CA GLU A 282 -26.60 -6.00 19.56
C GLU A 282 -25.09 -6.24 19.80
N ALA A 283 -24.39 -5.22 20.24
CA ALA A 283 -22.97 -5.26 20.62
C ALA A 283 -22.75 -6.07 21.94
N GLU A 284 -23.73 -6.87 22.37
CA GLU A 284 -23.67 -7.65 23.59
C GLU A 284 -23.28 -9.09 23.32
N LEU A 285 -22.40 -9.62 24.14
CA LEU A 285 -22.10 -11.04 24.22
C LEU A 285 -23.32 -11.81 24.70
N LYS A 286 -23.81 -12.74 23.89
CA LYS A 286 -24.98 -13.57 24.21
C LYS A 286 -24.67 -15.04 23.98
N LYS A 287 -25.34 -15.86 24.79
CA LYS A 287 -25.28 -17.33 24.67
C LYS A 287 -26.34 -17.78 23.67
N VAL A 288 -25.92 -18.18 22.46
CA VAL A 288 -26.82 -18.50 21.35
C VAL A 288 -26.52 -19.83 20.70
N ASN A 289 -27.53 -20.38 20.02
CA ASN A 289 -27.38 -21.51 19.14
C ASN A 289 -26.85 -21.06 17.77
N ILE A 290 -25.68 -21.55 17.40
CA ILE A 290 -25.00 -21.17 16.14
C ILE A 290 -25.80 -21.63 14.90
N HIS A 291 -26.49 -22.76 14.98
CA HIS A 291 -27.30 -23.24 13.85
C HIS A 291 -28.41 -22.27 13.46
N GLU A 292 -29.00 -21.55 14.41
CA GLU A 292 -30.02 -20.53 14.11
C GLU A 292 -29.45 -19.37 13.28
N GLY A 293 -28.19 -18.97 13.53
CA GLY A 293 -27.48 -17.96 12.74
C GLY A 293 -27.20 -18.42 11.31
N ILE A 294 -26.71 -19.65 11.16
CA ILE A 294 -26.43 -20.23 9.84
C ILE A 294 -27.74 -20.39 9.05
N ASP A 295 -28.79 -20.94 9.67
CA ASP A 295 -30.07 -21.17 9.01
C ASP A 295 -30.77 -19.87 8.61
N SER A 296 -30.70 -18.85 9.47
CA SER A 296 -31.20 -17.50 9.14
C SER A 296 -30.46 -16.87 7.95
N THR A 297 -29.14 -17.07 7.87
CA THR A 297 -28.32 -16.58 6.75
C THR A 297 -28.66 -17.33 5.45
N LEU A 298 -28.82 -18.64 5.50
CA LEU A 298 -29.24 -19.44 4.34
C LEU A 298 -30.62 -19.04 3.83
N MET A 299 -31.55 -18.71 4.72
CA MET A 299 -32.90 -18.28 4.34
C MET A 299 -32.87 -16.92 3.61
N ILE A 300 -32.01 -16.01 4.02
CA ILE A 300 -31.82 -14.71 3.31
C ILE A 300 -31.23 -14.93 1.92
N LEU A 301 -30.34 -15.90 1.78
CA LEU A 301 -29.70 -16.25 0.52
C LEU A 301 -30.52 -17.24 -0.34
N ASP A 302 -31.70 -17.71 0.14
CA ASP A 302 -32.52 -18.73 -0.52
C ASP A 302 -32.83 -18.37 -1.98
N HIS A 303 -33.13 -17.09 -2.25
CA HIS A 303 -33.39 -16.61 -3.61
C HIS A 303 -32.21 -16.79 -4.59
N ARG A 304 -30.96 -16.85 -4.06
CA ARG A 304 -29.75 -17.12 -4.86
C ARG A 304 -29.43 -18.62 -4.95
N LEU A 305 -29.96 -19.42 -4.04
CA LEU A 305 -29.77 -20.87 -4.03
C LEU A 305 -30.71 -21.58 -5.02
N GLN A 306 -31.86 -20.97 -5.33
CA GLN A 306 -32.84 -21.53 -6.25
C GLN A 306 -32.38 -21.45 -7.71
N ALA A 307 -32.86 -22.37 -8.54
CA ALA A 307 -32.56 -22.35 -9.96
C ALA A 307 -32.99 -21.03 -10.62
N SER A 308 -32.17 -20.50 -11.50
CA SER A 308 -32.48 -19.36 -12.36
C SER A 308 -32.23 -19.72 -13.82
N ASP A 309 -32.60 -18.83 -14.75
CA ASP A 309 -32.35 -19.03 -16.18
C ASP A 309 -30.86 -19.25 -16.52
N ASN A 310 -29.94 -18.78 -15.66
CA ASN A 310 -28.50 -18.80 -15.91
C ASN A 310 -27.74 -19.91 -15.15
N TYR A 311 -28.31 -20.50 -14.09
CA TYR A 311 -27.64 -21.54 -13.30
C TYR A 311 -28.62 -22.48 -12.61
N PRO A 312 -28.23 -23.76 -12.40
CA PRO A 312 -29.04 -24.74 -11.70
C PRO A 312 -29.15 -24.44 -10.21
N GLU A 313 -30.13 -25.06 -9.54
CA GLU A 313 -30.29 -24.99 -8.09
C GLU A 313 -29.04 -25.45 -7.37
N ILE A 314 -28.61 -24.66 -6.38
CA ILE A 314 -27.47 -24.96 -5.50
C ILE A 314 -27.99 -25.78 -4.30
N LYS A 315 -27.57 -27.03 -4.23
CA LYS A 315 -27.98 -27.92 -3.15
C LYS A 315 -27.20 -27.61 -1.85
N VAL A 316 -27.92 -27.32 -0.76
CA VAL A 316 -27.31 -27.13 0.56
C VAL A 316 -27.42 -28.42 1.37
N ILE A 317 -26.28 -28.98 1.79
CA ILE A 317 -26.18 -30.18 2.60
C ILE A 317 -25.75 -29.81 4.01
N LYS A 318 -26.67 -29.95 4.98
CA LYS A 318 -26.42 -29.64 6.39
C LYS A 318 -26.05 -30.93 7.14
N LYS A 319 -24.87 -30.94 7.75
CA LYS A 319 -24.37 -32.02 8.64
C LYS A 319 -24.12 -31.44 10.03
N TYR A 320 -25.19 -31.13 10.72
CA TYR A 320 -25.16 -30.55 12.05
C TYR A 320 -24.98 -31.61 13.13
N SER A 321 -23.97 -31.43 14.01
CA SER A 321 -23.87 -32.16 15.26
C SER A 321 -24.58 -31.39 16.38
N GLN A 322 -24.77 -32.03 17.54
CA GLN A 322 -25.28 -31.33 18.72
C GLN A 322 -24.21 -30.36 19.24
N LEU A 323 -24.45 -29.06 19.11
CA LEU A 323 -23.59 -28.02 19.63
C LEU A 323 -24.14 -27.47 20.95
N PRO A 324 -23.24 -27.12 21.90
CA PRO A 324 -23.63 -26.28 23.04
C PRO A 324 -23.95 -24.86 22.57
N ASN A 325 -24.71 -24.11 23.36
CA ASN A 325 -24.86 -22.67 23.12
C ASN A 325 -23.52 -21.98 23.33
N VAL A 326 -23.15 -21.09 22.41
CA VAL A 326 -21.88 -20.39 22.35
C VAL A 326 -22.05 -18.95 22.79
N THR A 327 -21.14 -18.46 23.65
CA THR A 327 -21.11 -17.07 24.03
C THR A 327 -20.36 -16.26 22.97
N CYS A 328 -21.07 -15.44 22.22
CA CYS A 328 -20.53 -14.72 21.07
C CYS A 328 -21.29 -13.41 20.79
N TYR A 329 -20.84 -12.66 19.81
CA TYR A 329 -21.59 -11.54 19.19
C TYR A 329 -22.42 -12.08 18.02
N PRO A 330 -23.72 -12.35 18.17
CA PRO A 330 -24.49 -13.10 17.18
C PRO A 330 -24.55 -12.40 15.83
N GLY A 331 -24.71 -11.07 15.83
CA GLY A 331 -24.74 -10.29 14.60
C GLY A 331 -23.44 -10.36 13.81
N GLN A 332 -22.30 -10.29 14.50
CA GLN A 332 -21.00 -10.38 13.86
C GLN A 332 -20.75 -11.77 13.27
N LEU A 333 -21.16 -12.85 13.97
CA LEU A 333 -21.08 -14.20 13.42
C LEU A 333 -21.99 -14.38 12.20
N ASN A 334 -23.20 -13.83 12.22
CA ASN A 334 -24.09 -13.86 11.06
C ASN A 334 -23.48 -13.14 9.86
N GLN A 335 -22.72 -12.06 10.08
CA GLN A 335 -21.95 -11.39 9.03
C GLN A 335 -20.85 -12.29 8.45
N VAL A 336 -20.16 -13.07 9.29
CA VAL A 336 -19.15 -14.05 8.83
C VAL A 336 -19.83 -15.11 7.96
N PHE A 337 -20.94 -15.70 8.41
CA PHE A 337 -21.67 -16.70 7.64
C PHE A 337 -22.18 -16.13 6.32
N MET A 338 -22.72 -14.91 6.33
CA MET A 338 -23.15 -14.21 5.11
C MET A 338 -22.00 -14.04 4.10
N ASN A 339 -20.84 -13.59 4.56
CA ASN A 339 -19.69 -13.36 3.69
C ASN A 339 -19.18 -14.68 3.07
N ILE A 340 -19.06 -15.74 3.87
CA ILE A 340 -18.55 -17.02 3.40
C ILE A 340 -19.56 -17.71 2.47
N LEU A 341 -20.85 -17.76 2.85
CA LEU A 341 -21.89 -18.36 2.02
C LEU A 341 -22.10 -17.61 0.71
N ALA A 342 -22.08 -16.27 0.74
CA ALA A 342 -22.16 -15.47 -0.47
C ALA A 342 -20.96 -15.71 -1.41
N ASN A 343 -19.74 -15.87 -0.86
CA ASN A 343 -18.56 -16.22 -1.66
C ASN A 343 -18.65 -17.62 -2.26
N ALA A 344 -19.18 -18.60 -1.52
CA ALA A 344 -19.42 -19.94 -2.03
C ALA A 344 -20.43 -19.92 -3.20
N ILE A 345 -21.55 -19.20 -3.06
CA ILE A 345 -22.54 -19.02 -4.13
C ILE A 345 -21.91 -18.35 -5.35
N ASP A 346 -21.16 -17.25 -5.16
CA ASP A 346 -20.47 -16.53 -6.26
C ASP A 346 -19.51 -17.45 -7.03
N ALA A 347 -18.78 -18.35 -6.33
CA ALA A 347 -17.88 -19.32 -6.93
C ALA A 347 -18.62 -20.38 -7.76
N LEU A 348 -19.79 -20.80 -7.30
CA LEU A 348 -20.66 -21.76 -8.00
C LEU A 348 -21.32 -21.11 -9.23
N GLU A 349 -21.83 -19.87 -9.11
CA GLU A 349 -22.39 -19.11 -10.24
C GLU A 349 -21.33 -18.86 -11.31
N ALA A 350 -20.09 -18.52 -10.92
CA ALA A 350 -18.97 -18.33 -11.85
C ALA A 350 -18.58 -19.64 -12.55
N SER A 351 -18.70 -20.78 -11.88
CA SER A 351 -18.44 -22.11 -12.46
C SER A 351 -19.42 -22.46 -13.55
N ALA A 352 -20.69 -22.09 -13.39
CA ALA A 352 -21.74 -22.36 -14.37
C ALA A 352 -21.57 -21.54 -15.68
N ASN A 353 -20.99 -20.34 -15.59
CA ASN A 353 -20.77 -19.45 -16.74
C ASN A 353 -19.46 -19.74 -17.51
N ASN A 354 -18.63 -20.68 -17.10
CA ASN A 354 -17.34 -20.96 -17.73
C ASN A 354 -17.45 -22.13 -18.72
N ASP A 355 -17.72 -21.82 -20.00
CA ASP A 355 -17.88 -22.77 -21.12
C ASP A 355 -16.68 -23.73 -21.35
N ASN A 356 -15.49 -23.37 -20.84
CA ASN A 356 -14.26 -24.17 -21.04
C ASN A 356 -14.02 -25.26 -19.98
N GLN A 357 -14.74 -25.26 -18.89
CA GLN A 357 -14.75 -26.34 -17.93
C GLN A 357 -16.19 -26.87 -17.81
N LYS A 358 -16.54 -27.79 -18.69
CA LYS A 358 -17.71 -28.66 -18.47
C LYS A 358 -17.48 -29.44 -17.15
N LEU A 359 -17.71 -28.79 -16.05
CA LEU A 359 -18.02 -29.44 -14.76
C LEU A 359 -19.38 -30.15 -14.88
N THR A 360 -19.46 -31.00 -15.89
CA THR A 360 -20.65 -31.67 -16.38
C THR A 360 -21.01 -32.89 -15.55
N LYS A 361 -20.71 -32.96 -14.26
CA LYS A 361 -21.21 -34.11 -13.49
C LYS A 361 -21.53 -33.86 -12.03
N ASN A 362 -21.13 -32.80 -11.41
CA ASN A 362 -21.50 -32.57 -10.01
C ASN A 362 -22.47 -31.40 -9.94
N ASN A 363 -23.71 -31.67 -9.51
CA ASN A 363 -24.67 -30.61 -9.18
C ASN A 363 -24.01 -29.62 -8.21
N PRO A 364 -24.18 -28.30 -8.40
CA PRO A 364 -23.60 -27.31 -7.51
C PRO A 364 -24.09 -27.54 -6.08
N GLN A 365 -23.18 -27.59 -5.13
CA GLN A 365 -23.52 -27.86 -3.74
C GLN A 365 -22.66 -27.09 -2.77
N ILE A 366 -23.27 -26.73 -1.63
CA ILE A 366 -22.62 -26.22 -0.45
C ILE A 366 -22.86 -27.22 0.68
N GLN A 367 -21.79 -27.66 1.32
CA GLN A 367 -21.87 -28.51 2.49
C GLN A 367 -21.50 -27.72 3.73
N ILE A 368 -22.35 -27.77 4.75
CA ILE A 368 -22.11 -27.14 6.05
C ILE A 368 -22.04 -28.26 7.10
N LYS A 369 -20.89 -28.36 7.76
CA LYS A 369 -20.65 -29.31 8.83
C LYS A 369 -20.37 -28.55 10.13
N THR A 370 -20.90 -29.04 11.24
CA THR A 370 -20.60 -28.49 12.55
C THR A 370 -20.19 -29.63 13.50
N GLU A 371 -19.17 -29.36 14.33
CA GLU A 371 -18.72 -30.32 15.33
C GLU A 371 -18.15 -29.61 16.58
N VAL A 372 -18.12 -30.34 17.69
CA VAL A 372 -17.46 -29.89 18.94
C VAL A 372 -16.06 -30.46 18.97
N ILE A 373 -15.08 -29.62 19.23
CA ILE A 373 -13.69 -30.03 19.39
C ILE A 373 -13.29 -29.81 20.86
N ASP A 374 -12.80 -30.86 21.52
CA ASP A 374 -12.25 -30.82 22.88
C ASP A 374 -13.16 -30.16 23.94
N GLU A 375 -14.49 -30.28 23.81
CA GLU A 375 -15.51 -29.68 24.70
C GLU A 375 -15.43 -28.16 24.88
N LYS A 376 -14.38 -27.51 24.37
CA LYS A 376 -14.09 -26.06 24.53
C LYS A 376 -14.28 -25.27 23.27
N TRP A 377 -14.25 -25.93 22.12
CA TRP A 377 -14.31 -25.29 20.80
C TRP A 377 -15.41 -25.89 19.96
N ILE A 378 -16.07 -25.09 19.19
CA ILE A 378 -16.89 -25.53 18.08
C ILE A 378 -16.17 -25.23 16.76
N GLU A 379 -16.41 -26.12 15.81
CA GLU A 379 -15.96 -25.94 14.43
C GLU A 379 -17.18 -25.88 13.51
N VAL A 380 -17.18 -24.89 12.61
CA VAL A 380 -18.14 -24.78 11.51
C VAL A 380 -17.33 -24.81 10.22
N SER A 381 -17.55 -25.85 9.41
CA SER A 381 -16.98 -25.98 8.07
C SER A 381 -18.05 -25.65 7.03
N ILE A 382 -17.71 -24.78 6.06
CA ILE A 382 -18.54 -24.41 4.91
C ILE A 382 -17.72 -24.73 3.67
N ALA A 383 -18.13 -25.75 2.91
CA ALA A 383 -17.43 -26.21 1.71
C ALA A 383 -18.32 -26.06 0.47
N ASP A 384 -17.77 -25.52 -0.60
CA ASP A 384 -18.37 -25.50 -1.94
C ASP A 384 -17.62 -26.42 -2.90
N ASN A 385 -18.25 -26.83 -3.99
CA ASN A 385 -17.63 -27.57 -5.08
C ASN A 385 -17.42 -26.70 -6.34
N GLY A 386 -17.13 -25.41 -6.15
CA GLY A 386 -16.91 -24.43 -7.21
C GLY A 386 -15.50 -24.50 -7.83
N LEU A 387 -15.06 -23.35 -8.38
CA LEU A 387 -13.77 -23.26 -9.10
C LEU A 387 -12.54 -23.47 -8.21
N GLY A 388 -12.69 -23.30 -6.91
CA GLY A 388 -11.55 -23.30 -5.98
C GLY A 388 -10.65 -22.07 -6.14
N ILE A 389 -9.58 -22.03 -5.33
CA ILE A 389 -8.67 -20.92 -5.19
C ILE A 389 -7.24 -21.41 -5.45
N ASN A 390 -6.47 -20.64 -6.22
CA ASN A 390 -5.07 -20.97 -6.49
C ASN A 390 -4.25 -20.86 -5.21
N GLU A 391 -3.34 -21.82 -4.98
CA GLU A 391 -2.47 -21.90 -3.80
C GLU A 391 -1.65 -20.62 -3.57
N GLN A 392 -1.20 -19.96 -4.64
CA GLN A 392 -0.46 -18.69 -4.57
C GLN A 392 -1.27 -17.52 -3.95
N LEU A 393 -2.59 -17.65 -3.91
CA LEU A 393 -3.49 -16.63 -3.37
C LEU A 393 -3.88 -16.89 -1.91
N HIS A 394 -3.59 -18.08 -1.36
CA HIS A 394 -4.00 -18.46 0.00
C HIS A 394 -3.47 -17.50 1.06
N SER A 395 -2.20 -17.06 0.93
CA SER A 395 -1.59 -16.12 1.88
C SER A 395 -2.22 -14.71 1.88
N LYS A 396 -2.93 -14.35 0.80
CA LYS A 396 -3.53 -13.03 0.61
C LYS A 396 -5.05 -13.02 0.77
N LEU A 397 -5.68 -14.17 1.01
CA LEU A 397 -7.15 -14.27 1.07
C LEU A 397 -7.79 -13.39 2.14
N PHE A 398 -7.07 -13.18 3.22
CA PHE A 398 -7.51 -12.38 4.37
C PHE A 398 -6.89 -10.98 4.37
N ASP A 399 -6.13 -10.59 3.33
CA ASP A 399 -5.61 -9.22 3.20
C ASP A 399 -6.76 -8.25 2.85
N PRO A 400 -6.75 -7.04 3.39
CA PRO A 400 -7.77 -6.04 3.06
C PRO A 400 -7.70 -5.68 1.57
N PHE A 401 -8.87 -5.50 0.96
CA PHE A 401 -9.05 -5.17 -0.46
C PHE A 401 -8.63 -6.26 -1.46
N PHE A 402 -8.19 -7.42 -1.00
CA PHE A 402 -7.87 -8.52 -1.89
C PHE A 402 -9.14 -9.15 -2.48
N THR A 403 -9.23 -9.20 -3.80
CA THR A 403 -10.35 -9.80 -4.53
C THR A 403 -9.91 -10.35 -5.88
N THR A 404 -10.45 -11.50 -6.26
CA THR A 404 -10.30 -12.09 -7.60
C THR A 404 -11.47 -11.72 -8.53
N LYS A 405 -12.48 -11.01 -8.01
CA LYS A 405 -13.67 -10.58 -8.77
C LYS A 405 -13.34 -9.34 -9.62
N ALA A 406 -14.08 -9.17 -10.71
CA ALA A 406 -13.94 -7.99 -11.59
C ALA A 406 -14.17 -6.69 -10.81
N VAL A 407 -13.51 -5.61 -11.26
CA VAL A 407 -13.60 -4.28 -10.65
C VAL A 407 -15.08 -3.87 -10.48
N GLY A 408 -15.44 -3.48 -9.27
CA GLY A 408 -16.80 -3.08 -8.90
C GLY A 408 -17.74 -4.24 -8.49
N LYS A 409 -17.35 -5.53 -8.65
CA LYS A 409 -18.14 -6.69 -8.20
C LYS A 409 -17.72 -7.28 -6.86
N GLY A 410 -16.58 -6.88 -6.32
CA GLY A 410 -16.09 -7.32 -5.02
C GLY A 410 -15.33 -6.21 -4.30
N SER A 411 -15.65 -5.98 -3.02
CA SER A 411 -14.94 -5.01 -2.19
C SER A 411 -13.58 -5.51 -1.70
N GLY A 412 -13.34 -6.84 -1.74
CA GLY A 412 -12.16 -7.49 -1.16
C GLY A 412 -12.08 -7.41 0.38
N LEU A 413 -13.16 -7.01 1.04
CA LEU A 413 -13.17 -6.81 2.49
C LEU A 413 -13.95 -7.89 3.25
N GLY A 414 -14.77 -8.69 2.58
CA GLY A 414 -15.63 -9.68 3.25
C GLY A 414 -14.85 -10.70 4.07
N LEU A 415 -13.80 -11.29 3.49
CA LEU A 415 -12.97 -12.28 4.18
C LEU A 415 -12.06 -11.63 5.23
N TYR A 416 -11.53 -10.44 4.98
CA TYR A 416 -10.77 -9.66 5.96
C TYR A 416 -11.61 -9.36 7.21
N ILE A 417 -12.84 -8.85 7.03
CA ILE A 417 -13.76 -8.58 8.15
C ILE A 417 -14.14 -9.87 8.87
N SER A 418 -14.36 -10.97 8.13
CA SER A 418 -14.62 -12.28 8.74
C SER A 418 -13.43 -12.73 9.60
N TYR A 419 -12.20 -12.51 9.14
CA TYR A 419 -11.00 -12.81 9.91
C TYR A 419 -10.92 -11.97 11.19
N GLN A 420 -11.13 -10.66 11.10
CA GLN A 420 -11.16 -9.78 12.28
C GLN A 420 -12.23 -10.19 13.30
N ILE A 421 -13.44 -10.50 12.83
CA ILE A 421 -14.52 -10.94 13.70
C ILE A 421 -14.16 -12.24 14.42
N ILE A 422 -13.66 -13.22 13.71
CA ILE A 422 -13.37 -14.54 14.31
C ILE A 422 -12.12 -14.47 15.18
N VAL A 423 -11.01 -13.90 14.69
CA VAL A 423 -9.72 -13.95 15.38
C VAL A 423 -9.63 -12.88 16.46
N GLU A 424 -9.96 -11.63 16.14
CA GLU A 424 -9.76 -10.52 17.07
C GLU A 424 -10.89 -10.36 18.08
N LYS A 425 -12.16 -10.57 17.64
CA LYS A 425 -13.33 -10.36 18.52
C LYS A 425 -13.75 -11.61 19.29
N HIS A 426 -13.57 -12.80 18.69
CA HIS A 426 -13.99 -14.05 19.30
C HIS A 426 -12.84 -14.94 19.75
N SER A 427 -11.58 -14.48 19.59
CA SER A 427 -10.37 -15.26 19.90
C SER A 427 -10.38 -16.65 19.26
N GLY A 428 -10.97 -16.73 18.06
CA GLY A 428 -11.14 -17.95 17.29
C GLY A 428 -10.07 -18.12 16.20
N GLN A 429 -10.34 -19.04 15.27
CA GLN A 429 -9.48 -19.30 14.12
C GLN A 429 -10.33 -19.38 12.85
N LEU A 430 -9.86 -18.75 11.77
CA LEU A 430 -10.45 -18.85 10.44
C LEU A 430 -9.39 -19.36 9.47
N SER A 431 -9.68 -20.45 8.78
CA SER A 431 -8.79 -21.06 7.80
C SER A 431 -9.54 -21.40 6.52
N CYS A 432 -8.80 -21.51 5.41
CA CYS A 432 -9.33 -21.88 4.11
C CYS A 432 -8.48 -22.99 3.51
N PHE A 433 -9.12 -24.05 3.04
CA PHE A 433 -8.53 -25.14 2.29
C PHE A 433 -9.18 -25.16 0.91
N SER A 434 -8.39 -25.06 -0.13
CA SER A 434 -8.92 -25.00 -1.49
C SER A 434 -7.90 -25.50 -2.49
N GLU A 435 -8.41 -26.18 -3.52
CA GLU A 435 -7.64 -26.60 -4.68
C GLU A 435 -8.37 -26.16 -5.95
N PRO A 436 -7.65 -25.68 -6.98
CA PRO A 436 -8.28 -25.32 -8.24
C PRO A 436 -9.11 -26.47 -8.83
N GLY A 437 -10.38 -26.18 -9.14
CA GLY A 437 -11.32 -27.14 -9.71
C GLY A 437 -11.96 -28.13 -8.72
N LYS A 438 -11.64 -28.04 -7.40
CA LYS A 438 -12.25 -28.91 -6.37
C LYS A 438 -13.11 -28.14 -5.38
N GLY A 439 -13.17 -26.82 -5.50
CA GLY A 439 -13.91 -25.95 -4.59
C GLY A 439 -13.07 -25.40 -3.44
N ALA A 440 -13.74 -24.79 -2.48
CA ALA A 440 -13.11 -24.22 -1.29
C ALA A 440 -13.87 -24.66 -0.02
N GLU A 441 -13.12 -24.87 1.06
CA GLU A 441 -13.64 -25.14 2.40
C GLU A 441 -13.11 -24.09 3.36
N PHE A 442 -14.02 -23.35 3.99
CA PHE A 442 -13.72 -22.42 5.06
C PHE A 442 -14.05 -23.03 6.40
N ILE A 443 -13.07 -23.06 7.31
CA ILE A 443 -13.21 -23.62 8.65
C ILE A 443 -13.13 -22.49 9.67
N ILE A 444 -14.20 -22.36 10.45
CA ILE A 444 -14.37 -21.40 11.53
C ILE A 444 -14.30 -22.16 12.85
N LYS A 445 -13.35 -21.81 13.73
CA LYS A 445 -13.27 -22.33 15.10
C LYS A 445 -13.49 -21.21 16.09
N ILE A 446 -14.43 -21.39 17.01
CA ILE A 446 -14.72 -20.44 18.08
C ILE A 446 -14.82 -21.13 19.43
N PRO A 447 -14.36 -20.49 20.52
CA PRO A 447 -14.52 -21.04 21.85
C PRO A 447 -16.00 -21.04 22.29
N VAL A 448 -16.41 -22.08 23.02
CA VAL A 448 -17.78 -22.21 23.55
C VAL A 448 -18.09 -21.09 24.56
N SER A 449 -17.11 -20.69 25.34
CA SER A 449 -17.19 -19.56 26.27
C SER A 449 -16.02 -18.62 26.02
N SER A 450 -16.32 -17.36 25.78
CA SER A 450 -15.30 -16.30 25.74
C SER A 450 -14.64 -16.22 27.12
N VAL A 451 -13.32 -16.26 27.14
CA VAL A 451 -12.51 -16.03 28.36
C VAL A 451 -12.57 -14.56 28.72
#